data_14aaee08b1dba1217db9bf132cd3a8ea
#
_entry.id   14aaee08b1dba1217db9bf132cd3a8ea
#
_cell.length_a   1.000
_cell.length_b   1.000
_cell.length_c   1.000
_cell.angle_alpha   90.00
_cell.angle_beta   90.00
_cell.angle_gamma   90.00
#
_symmetry.space_group_name_H-M   'P 1'
#
loop_
_entity.id
_entity.type
_entity.pdbx_description
1 polymer ?
#
loop_
_entity_poly.entity_id
_entity_poly.type
_entity_poly.pdbx_seq_one_letter_code
_entity_poly.pdbx_strand_id
1 'polypeptide(L)'
;MTEQIQSVASIDDFEANRAKTKKALPALLIVFTLGTLMIQAFNLVFQNIGDSLGMSSSASLISTLPGIVLGVVCMLYGTLCDFISPKRMTLFGVVALVAGSFLGFFGSFNFWVVLIARMIQVAGAQVAGSVFLVMTVKYLNDKEKAIYIGIYNAVYYLAAAIGVFAGGFITSFDWKYLFLVPALSVFFIPLLIKNTPDISAKGEKIDSIGVLLFAVFAALIAIYFSFPGVGMIIASIVFAVLFVLWIPDVYLEVQHPCWSCNSNS
;
A
#
# COMPACT_ATOMS: atom_id res chain seq x y z
N MET A 1 43.83 -9.01 -1.13
CA MET A 1 43.17 -10.32 -1.37
C MET A 1 41.83 -10.42 -0.67
N THR A 2 41.69 -10.01 0.60
CA THR A 2 40.44 -10.00 1.38
C THR A 2 39.39 -9.03 0.83
N GLU A 3 39.78 -7.83 0.39
CA GLU A 3 38.86 -6.84 -0.20
C GLU A 3 38.31 -7.29 -1.55
N GLN A 4 39.11 -7.96 -2.38
CA GLN A 4 38.63 -8.52 -3.67
C GLN A 4 37.65 -9.67 -3.47
N ILE A 5 37.87 -10.54 -2.46
CA ILE A 5 36.94 -11.63 -2.13
C ILE A 5 35.61 -11.05 -1.61
N GLN A 6 35.66 -9.98 -0.79
CA GLN A 6 34.49 -9.33 -0.26
C GLN A 6 33.66 -8.58 -1.35
N SER A 7 34.33 -7.99 -2.34
CA SER A 7 33.67 -7.34 -3.47
C SER A 7 33.02 -8.36 -4.43
N VAL A 8 33.63 -9.50 -4.66
CA VAL A 8 33.07 -10.58 -5.49
C VAL A 8 31.84 -11.21 -4.81
N ALA A 9 31.90 -11.49 -3.51
CA ALA A 9 30.77 -12.03 -2.75
C ALA A 9 29.57 -11.06 -2.74
N SER A 10 29.81 -9.75 -2.68
CA SER A 10 28.75 -8.75 -2.74
C SER A 10 28.10 -8.64 -4.14
N ILE A 11 28.85 -8.89 -5.20
CA ILE A 11 28.34 -8.91 -6.59
C ILE A 11 27.50 -10.17 -6.83
N ASP A 12 27.96 -11.32 -6.37
CA ASP A 12 27.23 -12.58 -6.50
C ASP A 12 25.89 -12.55 -5.73
N ASP A 13 25.89 -11.96 -4.54
CA ASP A 13 24.68 -11.75 -3.76
C ASP A 13 23.70 -10.80 -4.46
N PHE A 14 24.18 -9.74 -5.09
CA PHE A 14 23.35 -8.80 -5.84
C PHE A 14 22.71 -9.47 -7.06
N GLU A 15 23.48 -10.21 -7.86
CA GLU A 15 22.97 -10.93 -9.04
C GLU A 15 21.97 -12.03 -8.65
N ALA A 16 22.20 -12.76 -7.55
CA ALA A 16 21.27 -13.74 -7.02
C ALA A 16 19.93 -13.09 -6.58
N ASN A 17 19.98 -11.94 -5.90
CA ASN A 17 18.79 -11.20 -5.51
C ASN A 17 18.06 -10.58 -6.69
N ARG A 18 18.78 -10.09 -7.69
CA ARG A 18 18.23 -9.60 -8.96
C ARG A 18 17.47 -10.71 -9.69
N ALA A 19 18.04 -11.90 -9.78
CA ALA A 19 17.38 -13.05 -10.40
C ALA A 19 16.09 -13.46 -9.68
N LYS A 20 16.10 -13.48 -8.32
CA LYS A 20 14.91 -13.72 -7.50
C LYS A 20 13.87 -12.63 -7.71
N THR A 21 14.28 -11.36 -7.69
CA THR A 21 13.42 -10.20 -7.92
C THR A 21 12.67 -10.33 -9.25
N LYS A 22 13.36 -10.59 -10.35
CA LYS A 22 12.73 -10.75 -11.66
C LYS A 22 11.66 -11.85 -11.70
N LYS A 23 11.80 -12.89 -10.90
CA LYS A 23 10.80 -13.96 -10.77
C LYS A 23 9.63 -13.59 -9.86
N ALA A 24 9.84 -12.71 -8.87
CA ALA A 24 8.81 -12.27 -7.95
C ALA A 24 7.93 -11.14 -8.54
N LEU A 25 8.53 -10.22 -9.34
CA LEU A 25 7.85 -9.04 -9.87
C LEU A 25 6.53 -9.35 -10.61
N PRO A 26 6.44 -10.36 -11.50
CA PRO A 26 5.17 -10.66 -12.18
C PRO A 26 4.06 -11.06 -11.19
N ALA A 27 4.38 -11.86 -10.17
CA ALA A 27 3.39 -12.27 -9.17
C ALA A 27 2.93 -11.08 -8.30
N LEU A 28 3.86 -10.21 -7.90
CA LEU A 28 3.52 -8.95 -7.20
C LEU A 28 2.62 -8.06 -8.05
N LEU A 29 2.91 -7.96 -9.34
CA LEU A 29 2.13 -7.17 -10.28
C LEU A 29 0.71 -7.72 -10.43
N ILE A 30 0.52 -9.04 -10.50
CA ILE A 30 -0.80 -9.66 -10.56
C ILE A 30 -1.59 -9.39 -9.27
N VAL A 31 -0.98 -9.58 -8.09
CA VAL A 31 -1.63 -9.29 -6.80
C VAL A 31 -2.04 -7.81 -6.71
N PHE A 32 -1.15 -6.91 -7.10
CA PHE A 32 -1.42 -5.48 -7.18
C PHE A 32 -2.56 -5.17 -8.15
N THR A 33 -2.58 -5.80 -9.32
CA THR A 33 -3.64 -5.65 -10.33
C THR A 33 -5.00 -6.05 -9.79
N LEU A 34 -5.10 -7.22 -9.14
CA LEU A 34 -6.34 -7.71 -8.54
C LEU A 34 -6.84 -6.74 -7.46
N GLY A 35 -5.94 -6.21 -6.62
CA GLY A 35 -6.26 -5.21 -5.60
C GLY A 35 -6.76 -3.90 -6.21
N THR A 36 -6.05 -3.35 -7.18
CA THR A 36 -6.38 -2.08 -7.85
C THR A 36 -7.71 -2.17 -8.59
N LEU A 37 -7.92 -3.26 -9.34
CA LEU A 37 -9.16 -3.53 -10.05
C LEU A 37 -10.36 -3.49 -9.09
N MET A 38 -10.22 -4.13 -7.92
CA MET A 38 -11.29 -4.15 -6.93
C MET A 38 -11.49 -2.82 -6.21
N ILE A 39 -10.45 -2.03 -5.99
CA ILE A 39 -10.60 -0.67 -5.45
C ILE A 39 -11.53 0.14 -6.36
N GLN A 40 -11.31 0.11 -7.67
CA GLN A 40 -12.12 0.85 -8.61
C GLN A 40 -13.54 0.28 -8.77
N ALA A 41 -13.67 -1.04 -8.74
CA ALA A 41 -14.99 -1.68 -8.76
C ALA A 41 -15.86 -1.26 -7.56
N PHE A 42 -15.30 -1.27 -6.36
CA PHE A 42 -16.02 -0.82 -5.15
C PHE A 42 -16.32 0.69 -5.18
N ASN A 43 -15.43 1.51 -5.73
CA ASN A 43 -15.65 2.95 -5.90
C ASN A 43 -16.81 3.26 -6.88
N LEU A 44 -17.15 2.33 -7.76
CA LEU A 44 -18.32 2.47 -8.63
C LEU A 44 -19.63 2.09 -7.91
N VAL A 45 -19.59 1.06 -7.06
CA VAL A 45 -20.81 0.42 -6.53
C VAL A 45 -21.10 0.74 -5.06
N PHE A 46 -20.32 1.64 -4.43
CA PHE A 46 -20.47 1.94 -2.99
C PHE A 46 -21.89 2.37 -2.61
N GLN A 47 -22.59 3.12 -3.48
CA GLN A 47 -23.95 3.55 -3.24
C GLN A 47 -24.91 2.35 -3.20
N ASN A 48 -24.78 1.43 -4.16
CA ASN A 48 -25.61 0.21 -4.19
C ASN A 48 -25.40 -0.65 -2.93
N ILE A 49 -24.17 -0.69 -2.41
CA ILE A 49 -23.87 -1.40 -1.16
C ILE A 49 -24.54 -0.70 0.02
N GLY A 50 -24.42 0.62 0.11
CA GLY A 50 -25.06 1.40 1.17
C GLY A 50 -26.58 1.24 1.15
N ASP A 51 -27.22 1.30 -0.01
CA ASP A 51 -28.65 1.13 -0.18
C ASP A 51 -29.11 -0.27 0.22
N SER A 52 -28.39 -1.31 -0.19
CA SER A 52 -28.70 -2.71 0.14
C SER A 52 -28.58 -3.03 1.65
N LEU A 53 -27.76 -2.26 2.37
CA LEU A 53 -27.55 -2.42 3.83
C LEU A 53 -28.32 -1.40 4.66
N GLY A 54 -29.20 -0.60 4.06
CA GLY A 54 -30.01 0.41 4.76
C GLY A 54 -29.18 1.60 5.30
N MET A 55 -28.01 1.85 4.74
CA MET A 55 -27.05 2.89 5.16
C MET A 55 -26.73 3.86 4.01
N SER A 56 -27.72 4.24 3.21
CA SER A 56 -27.55 5.09 1.99
C SER A 56 -26.85 6.42 2.30
N SER A 57 -27.16 7.06 3.44
CA SER A 57 -26.53 8.33 3.86
C SER A 57 -25.03 8.20 4.19
N SER A 58 -24.59 7.00 4.54
CA SER A 58 -23.19 6.70 4.94
C SER A 58 -22.45 5.89 3.87
N ALA A 59 -23.08 5.62 2.73
CA ALA A 59 -22.52 4.78 1.67
C ALA A 59 -21.13 5.25 1.19
N SER A 60 -20.90 6.57 1.13
CA SER A 60 -19.61 7.16 0.74
C SER A 60 -18.43 6.71 1.60
N LEU A 61 -18.67 6.30 2.85
CA LEU A 61 -17.60 5.80 3.73
C LEU A 61 -16.93 4.54 3.20
N ILE A 62 -17.66 3.70 2.43
CA ILE A 62 -17.12 2.47 1.83
C ILE A 62 -16.00 2.77 0.81
N SER A 63 -16.01 3.95 0.22
CA SER A 63 -14.96 4.43 -0.70
C SER A 63 -13.95 5.32 0.00
N THR A 64 -14.42 6.27 0.82
CA THR A 64 -13.60 7.33 1.42
C THR A 64 -12.63 6.79 2.47
N LEU A 65 -13.07 6.00 3.45
CA LEU A 65 -12.19 5.49 4.51
C LEU A 65 -11.13 4.53 3.98
N PRO A 66 -11.43 3.55 3.11
CA PRO A 66 -10.39 2.76 2.46
C PRO A 66 -9.42 3.60 1.61
N GLY A 67 -9.90 4.68 0.98
CA GLY A 67 -9.06 5.63 0.24
C GLY A 67 -8.04 6.33 1.14
N ILE A 68 -8.43 6.73 2.36
CA ILE A 68 -7.53 7.29 3.37
C ILE A 68 -6.49 6.25 3.78
N VAL A 69 -6.95 5.04 4.11
CA VAL A 69 -6.05 3.93 4.47
C VAL A 69 -5.03 3.69 3.35
N LEU A 70 -5.47 3.71 2.08
CA LEU A 70 -4.59 3.58 0.93
C LEU A 70 -3.49 4.65 0.92
N GLY A 71 -3.85 5.92 1.10
CA GLY A 71 -2.89 7.03 1.13
C GLY A 71 -1.86 6.88 2.26
N VAL A 72 -2.33 6.57 3.47
CA VAL A 72 -1.46 6.36 4.65
C VAL A 72 -0.51 5.18 4.44
N VAL A 73 -1.02 4.03 4.00
CA VAL A 73 -0.19 2.83 3.83
C VAL A 73 0.77 2.93 2.66
N CYS A 74 0.45 3.72 1.62
CA CYS A 74 1.39 4.02 0.54
C CYS A 74 2.69 4.65 1.08
N MET A 75 2.58 5.62 1.97
CA MET A 75 3.74 6.27 2.58
C MET A 75 4.46 5.32 3.55
N LEU A 76 3.70 4.63 4.41
CA LEU A 76 4.25 3.72 5.41
C LEU A 76 5.02 2.57 4.78
N TYR A 77 4.49 1.92 3.76
CA TYR A 77 5.10 0.73 3.18
C TYR A 77 6.42 1.02 2.45
N GLY A 78 6.54 2.20 1.83
CA GLY A 78 7.82 2.66 1.28
C GLY A 78 8.92 2.66 2.33
N THR A 79 8.65 3.30 3.46
CA THR A 79 9.59 3.40 4.59
C THR A 79 9.78 2.05 5.30
N LEU A 80 8.71 1.28 5.52
CA LEU A 80 8.80 -0.03 6.18
C LEU A 80 9.66 -1.05 5.42
N CYS A 81 9.76 -0.94 4.09
CA CYS A 81 10.65 -1.78 3.28
C CYS A 81 12.14 -1.61 3.61
N ASP A 82 12.52 -0.55 4.33
CA ASP A 82 13.89 -0.34 4.80
C ASP A 82 14.16 -1.03 6.15
N PHE A 83 13.13 -1.40 6.89
CA PHE A 83 13.24 -2.06 8.21
C PHE A 83 12.79 -3.52 8.19
N ILE A 84 11.79 -3.83 7.38
CA ILE A 84 11.21 -5.17 7.29
C ILE A 84 11.58 -5.77 5.94
N SER A 85 11.95 -7.05 5.94
CA SER A 85 12.29 -7.72 4.67
C SER A 85 11.09 -7.71 3.71
N PRO A 86 11.32 -7.47 2.41
CA PRO A 86 10.27 -7.49 1.38
C PRO A 86 9.42 -8.75 1.42
N LYS A 87 10.03 -9.89 1.75
CA LYS A 87 9.34 -11.17 1.86
C LYS A 87 8.30 -11.20 2.98
N ARG A 88 8.67 -10.77 4.20
CA ARG A 88 7.76 -10.74 5.35
C ARG A 88 6.64 -9.75 5.11
N MET A 89 6.98 -8.59 4.56
CA MET A 89 6.01 -7.55 4.24
C MET A 89 5.00 -8.01 3.18
N THR A 90 5.47 -8.64 2.10
CA THR A 90 4.60 -9.21 1.06
C THR A 90 3.66 -10.27 1.62
N LEU A 91 4.19 -11.19 2.44
CA LEU A 91 3.37 -12.24 3.06
C LEU A 91 2.27 -11.64 3.94
N PHE A 92 2.64 -10.70 4.81
CA PHE A 92 1.67 -9.99 5.65
C PHE A 92 0.59 -9.29 4.81
N GLY A 93 1.00 -8.59 3.74
CA GLY A 93 0.07 -7.88 2.86
C GLY A 93 -0.92 -8.81 2.16
N VAL A 94 -0.43 -9.92 1.60
CA VAL A 94 -1.33 -10.88 0.91
C VAL A 94 -2.25 -11.58 1.91
N VAL A 95 -1.76 -11.93 3.10
CA VAL A 95 -2.61 -12.51 4.16
C VAL A 95 -3.70 -11.50 4.59
N ALA A 96 -3.34 -10.24 4.80
CA ALA A 96 -4.31 -9.19 5.13
C ALA A 96 -5.34 -8.98 4.00
N LEU A 97 -4.89 -8.96 2.74
CA LEU A 97 -5.76 -8.87 1.56
C LEU A 97 -6.79 -10.00 1.52
N VAL A 98 -6.32 -11.24 1.70
CA VAL A 98 -7.17 -12.43 1.68
C VAL A 98 -8.11 -12.46 2.89
N ALA A 99 -7.61 -12.15 4.08
CA ALA A 99 -8.43 -12.08 5.31
C ALA A 99 -9.52 -11.01 5.18
N GLY A 100 -9.18 -9.80 4.70
CA GLY A 100 -10.15 -8.74 4.43
C GLY A 100 -11.19 -9.17 3.38
N SER A 101 -10.78 -9.91 2.36
CA SER A 101 -11.67 -10.43 1.33
C SER A 101 -12.69 -11.43 1.90
N PHE A 102 -12.26 -12.40 2.69
CA PHE A 102 -13.17 -13.35 3.34
C PHE A 102 -14.06 -12.66 4.39
N LEU A 103 -13.49 -11.76 5.18
CA LEU A 103 -14.27 -10.99 6.17
C LEU A 103 -15.40 -10.20 5.49
N GLY A 104 -15.12 -9.54 4.37
CA GLY A 104 -16.12 -8.77 3.64
C GLY A 104 -17.17 -9.65 2.96
N PHE A 105 -16.77 -10.80 2.41
CA PHE A 105 -17.71 -11.73 1.80
C PHE A 105 -18.67 -12.34 2.82
N PHE A 106 -18.16 -12.90 3.91
CA PHE A 106 -19.00 -13.51 4.95
C PHE A 106 -19.72 -12.48 5.83
N GLY A 107 -19.15 -11.28 6.00
CA GLY A 107 -19.75 -10.20 6.78
C GLY A 107 -20.62 -9.24 5.96
N SER A 108 -21.00 -9.60 4.74
CA SER A 108 -21.75 -8.77 3.80
C SER A 108 -23.16 -8.35 4.28
N PHE A 109 -23.63 -8.86 5.40
CA PHE A 109 -24.89 -8.50 6.04
C PHE A 109 -24.80 -7.26 6.96
N ASN A 110 -23.60 -6.77 7.27
CA ASN A 110 -23.39 -5.64 8.17
C ASN A 110 -22.47 -4.59 7.56
N PHE A 111 -22.97 -3.35 7.45
CA PHE A 111 -22.24 -2.24 6.85
C PHE A 111 -20.87 -1.99 7.49
N TRP A 112 -20.77 -2.01 8.81
CA TRP A 112 -19.51 -1.75 9.52
C TRP A 112 -18.48 -2.85 9.31
N VAL A 113 -18.94 -4.10 9.22
CA VAL A 113 -18.05 -5.24 8.90
C VAL A 113 -17.52 -5.11 7.49
N VAL A 114 -18.36 -4.75 6.52
CA VAL A 114 -17.96 -4.48 5.13
C VAL A 114 -16.93 -3.35 5.08
N LEU A 115 -17.17 -2.27 5.82
CA LEU A 115 -16.26 -1.13 5.88
C LEU A 115 -14.87 -1.52 6.42
N ILE A 116 -14.82 -2.21 7.56
CA ILE A 116 -13.55 -2.69 8.16
C ILE A 116 -12.85 -3.67 7.22
N ALA A 117 -13.59 -4.59 6.63
CA ALA A 117 -13.07 -5.55 5.66
C ALA A 117 -12.41 -4.85 4.46
N ARG A 118 -13.04 -3.79 3.95
CA ARG A 118 -12.51 -2.95 2.87
C ARG A 118 -11.21 -2.25 3.28
N MET A 119 -11.15 -1.69 4.48
CA MET A 119 -9.93 -1.04 4.98
C MET A 119 -8.76 -2.03 5.06
N ILE A 120 -8.98 -3.22 5.62
CA ILE A 120 -7.97 -4.29 5.70
C ILE A 120 -7.56 -4.77 4.30
N GLN A 121 -8.53 -4.97 3.41
CA GLN A 121 -8.30 -5.42 2.04
C GLN A 121 -7.42 -4.45 1.25
N VAL A 122 -7.73 -3.15 1.32
CA VAL A 122 -6.98 -2.10 0.61
C VAL A 122 -5.57 -1.95 1.19
N ALA A 123 -5.43 -1.99 2.52
CA ALA A 123 -4.11 -1.98 3.16
C ALA A 123 -3.25 -3.16 2.69
N GLY A 124 -3.82 -4.37 2.65
CA GLY A 124 -3.11 -5.55 2.16
C GLY A 124 -2.74 -5.49 0.67
N ALA A 125 -3.65 -4.99 -0.18
CA ALA A 125 -3.42 -4.87 -1.62
C ALA A 125 -2.24 -3.94 -1.95
N GLN A 126 -2.13 -2.83 -1.23
CA GLN A 126 -1.10 -1.82 -1.47
C GLN A 126 0.32 -2.30 -1.18
N VAL A 127 0.49 -3.27 -0.28
CA VAL A 127 1.81 -3.86 0.00
C VAL A 127 2.46 -4.40 -1.28
N ALA A 128 1.70 -5.09 -2.12
CA ALA A 128 2.24 -5.69 -3.35
C ALA A 128 2.81 -4.62 -4.30
N GLY A 129 2.10 -3.50 -4.45
CA GLY A 129 2.56 -2.37 -5.26
C GLY A 129 3.80 -1.68 -4.67
N SER A 130 3.82 -1.43 -3.37
CA SER A 130 4.95 -0.80 -2.69
C SER A 130 6.20 -1.67 -2.74
N VAL A 131 6.07 -2.97 -2.44
CA VAL A 131 7.20 -3.93 -2.52
C VAL A 131 7.69 -4.07 -3.96
N PHE A 132 6.79 -4.09 -4.97
CA PHE A 132 7.17 -4.11 -6.37
C PHE A 132 8.09 -2.93 -6.72
N LEU A 133 7.69 -1.70 -6.37
CA LEU A 133 8.46 -0.50 -6.65
C LEU A 133 9.81 -0.50 -5.92
N VAL A 134 9.82 -0.83 -4.63
CA VAL A 134 11.05 -0.89 -3.84
C VAL A 134 12.02 -1.93 -4.38
N MET A 135 11.56 -3.14 -4.70
CA MET A 135 12.41 -4.17 -5.28
C MET A 135 12.93 -3.79 -6.66
N THR A 136 12.11 -3.13 -7.47
CA THR A 136 12.51 -2.61 -8.78
C THR A 136 13.66 -1.61 -8.65
N VAL A 137 13.54 -0.67 -7.71
CA VAL A 137 14.57 0.36 -7.49
C VAL A 137 15.85 -0.21 -6.87
N LYS A 138 15.73 -1.16 -5.91
CA LYS A 138 16.89 -1.70 -5.18
C LYS A 138 17.71 -2.73 -5.98
N TYR A 139 17.08 -3.56 -6.82
CA TYR A 139 17.73 -4.75 -7.38
C TYR A 139 17.82 -4.77 -8.92
N LEU A 140 17.27 -3.78 -9.63
CA LEU A 140 17.32 -3.75 -11.09
C LEU A 140 18.25 -2.64 -11.61
N ASN A 141 18.76 -2.83 -12.81
CA ASN A 141 19.57 -1.82 -13.52
C ASN A 141 18.68 -0.69 -14.05
N ASP A 142 19.25 0.49 -14.34
CA ASP A 142 18.49 1.68 -14.72
C ASP A 142 17.59 1.49 -15.95
N LYS A 143 18.04 0.73 -16.96
CA LYS A 143 17.20 0.38 -18.11
C LYS A 143 16.00 -0.48 -17.71
N GLU A 144 16.23 -1.46 -16.85
CA GLU A 144 15.19 -2.36 -16.35
C GLU A 144 14.21 -1.62 -15.42
N LYS A 145 14.71 -0.75 -14.53
CA LYS A 145 13.87 0.11 -13.68
C LYS A 145 12.86 0.88 -14.50
N ALA A 146 13.31 1.56 -15.55
CA ALA A 146 12.43 2.34 -16.42
C ALA A 146 11.32 1.48 -17.05
N ILE A 147 11.68 0.27 -17.52
CA ILE A 147 10.73 -0.67 -18.13
C ILE A 147 9.71 -1.16 -17.09
N TYR A 148 10.16 -1.65 -15.92
CA TYR A 148 9.27 -2.20 -14.92
C TYR A 148 8.37 -1.15 -14.27
N ILE A 149 8.85 0.08 -14.05
CA ILE A 149 8.04 1.21 -13.60
C ILE A 149 7.00 1.59 -14.68
N GLY A 150 7.39 1.58 -15.96
CA GLY A 150 6.47 1.79 -17.06
C GLY A 150 5.36 0.73 -17.13
N ILE A 151 5.72 -0.55 -16.97
CA ILE A 151 4.75 -1.66 -16.89
C ILE A 151 3.82 -1.50 -15.68
N TYR A 152 4.36 -1.15 -14.51
CA TYR A 152 3.57 -0.91 -13.31
C TYR A 152 2.50 0.16 -13.53
N ASN A 153 2.89 1.31 -14.09
CA ASN A 153 1.94 2.38 -14.39
C ASN A 153 0.91 1.98 -15.45
N ALA A 154 1.33 1.31 -16.53
CA ALA A 154 0.42 0.83 -17.56
C ALA A 154 -0.61 -0.15 -17.00
N VAL A 155 -0.18 -1.10 -16.18
CA VAL A 155 -1.04 -2.08 -15.51
C VAL A 155 -1.96 -1.41 -14.50
N TYR A 156 -1.50 -0.40 -13.75
CA TYR A 156 -2.33 0.38 -12.84
C TYR A 156 -3.52 1.03 -13.55
N TYR A 157 -3.27 1.76 -14.64
CA TYR A 157 -4.35 2.40 -15.41
C TYR A 157 -5.27 1.40 -16.11
N LEU A 158 -4.69 0.31 -16.63
CA LEU A 158 -5.48 -0.75 -17.25
C LEU A 158 -6.38 -1.46 -16.22
N ALA A 159 -5.84 -1.79 -15.05
CA ALA A 159 -6.59 -2.39 -13.95
C ALA A 159 -7.70 -1.46 -13.46
N ALA A 160 -7.43 -0.15 -13.39
CA ALA A 160 -8.43 0.84 -13.03
C ALA A 160 -9.59 0.88 -14.04
N ALA A 161 -9.29 0.91 -15.32
CA ALA A 161 -10.30 0.90 -16.38
C ALA A 161 -11.12 -0.40 -16.37
N ILE A 162 -10.45 -1.57 -16.32
CA ILE A 162 -11.12 -2.87 -16.26
C ILE A 162 -11.96 -2.99 -14.98
N GLY A 163 -11.49 -2.44 -13.85
CA GLY A 163 -12.18 -2.47 -12.57
C GLY A 163 -13.57 -1.83 -12.63
N VAL A 164 -13.72 -0.74 -13.37
CA VAL A 164 -15.02 -0.09 -13.57
C VAL A 164 -15.98 -1.03 -14.31
N PHE A 165 -15.55 -1.64 -15.41
CA PHE A 165 -16.39 -2.58 -16.16
C PHE A 165 -16.68 -3.86 -15.38
N ALA A 166 -15.65 -4.45 -14.74
CA ALA A 166 -15.79 -5.65 -13.92
C ALA A 166 -16.72 -5.41 -12.73
N GLY A 167 -16.62 -4.22 -12.09
CA GLY A 167 -17.50 -3.82 -10.99
C GLY A 167 -18.97 -3.82 -11.42
N GLY A 168 -19.29 -3.17 -12.54
CA GLY A 168 -20.65 -3.16 -13.06
C GLY A 168 -21.17 -4.57 -13.40
N PHE A 169 -20.35 -5.40 -14.05
CA PHE A 169 -20.73 -6.76 -14.43
C PHE A 169 -20.95 -7.67 -13.21
N ILE A 170 -20.02 -7.68 -12.24
CA ILE A 170 -20.12 -8.54 -11.06
C ILE A 170 -21.30 -8.12 -10.17
N THR A 171 -21.53 -6.83 -10.05
CA THR A 171 -22.63 -6.28 -9.24
C THR A 171 -24.01 -6.61 -9.82
N SER A 172 -24.11 -6.93 -11.11
CA SER A 172 -25.38 -7.40 -11.70
C SER A 172 -25.86 -8.75 -11.11
N PHE A 173 -24.96 -9.53 -10.51
CA PHE A 173 -25.30 -10.76 -9.78
C PHE A 173 -25.45 -10.46 -8.28
N ASP A 174 -24.38 -10.03 -7.61
CA ASP A 174 -24.37 -9.58 -6.22
C ASP A 174 -23.02 -8.90 -5.93
N TRP A 175 -23.03 -7.71 -5.34
CA TRP A 175 -21.84 -6.94 -5.03
C TRP A 175 -20.86 -7.68 -4.09
N LYS A 176 -21.33 -8.61 -3.25
CA LYS A 176 -20.46 -9.36 -2.33
C LYS A 176 -19.38 -10.19 -3.05
N TYR A 177 -19.63 -10.61 -4.29
CA TYR A 177 -18.65 -11.38 -5.07
C TYR A 177 -17.41 -10.56 -5.44
N LEU A 178 -17.47 -9.22 -5.38
CA LEU A 178 -16.31 -8.37 -5.55
C LEU A 178 -15.19 -8.68 -4.53
N PHE A 179 -15.56 -9.14 -3.33
CA PHE A 179 -14.58 -9.53 -2.33
C PHE A 179 -13.79 -10.80 -2.69
N LEU A 180 -14.35 -11.69 -3.48
CA LEU A 180 -13.68 -12.95 -3.83
C LEU A 180 -12.58 -12.78 -4.87
N VAL A 181 -12.64 -11.73 -5.69
CA VAL A 181 -11.63 -11.52 -6.75
C VAL A 181 -10.24 -11.31 -6.17
N PRO A 182 -9.99 -10.43 -5.18
CA PRO A 182 -8.67 -10.31 -4.58
C PRO A 182 -8.26 -11.53 -3.75
N ALA A 183 -9.22 -12.34 -3.26
CA ALA A 183 -8.90 -13.57 -2.56
C ALA A 183 -8.12 -14.57 -3.44
N LEU A 184 -8.25 -14.48 -4.78
CA LEU A 184 -7.44 -15.26 -5.72
C LEU A 184 -5.93 -15.03 -5.55
N SER A 185 -5.53 -13.92 -4.90
CA SER A 185 -4.13 -13.66 -4.55
C SER A 185 -3.49 -14.75 -3.69
N VAL A 186 -4.29 -15.58 -3.00
CA VAL A 186 -3.81 -16.70 -2.20
C VAL A 186 -2.98 -17.70 -3.03
N PHE A 187 -3.32 -17.90 -4.30
CA PHE A 187 -2.60 -18.81 -5.19
C PHE A 187 -1.17 -18.35 -5.50
N PHE A 188 -0.87 -17.06 -5.35
CA PHE A 188 0.45 -16.49 -5.59
C PHE A 188 1.36 -16.51 -4.36
N ILE A 189 0.84 -16.83 -3.16
CA ILE A 189 1.61 -16.90 -1.91
C ILE A 189 2.84 -17.82 -2.03
N PRO A 190 2.74 -19.07 -2.51
CA PRO A 190 3.90 -19.96 -2.61
C PRO A 190 5.00 -19.39 -3.51
N LEU A 191 4.59 -18.78 -4.63
CA LEU A 191 5.51 -18.18 -5.59
C LEU A 191 6.23 -16.95 -4.99
N LEU A 192 5.51 -16.14 -4.24
CA LEU A 192 6.05 -14.96 -3.55
C LEU A 192 7.01 -15.35 -2.43
N ILE A 193 6.67 -16.33 -1.60
CA ILE A 193 7.54 -16.83 -0.53
C ILE A 193 8.88 -17.34 -1.09
N LYS A 194 8.85 -18.03 -2.22
CA LYS A 194 10.03 -18.63 -2.82
C LYS A 194 10.95 -17.60 -3.49
N ASN A 195 10.38 -16.59 -4.13
CA ASN A 195 11.12 -15.70 -5.03
C ASN A 195 11.35 -14.28 -4.47
N THR A 196 10.70 -13.89 -3.37
CA THR A 196 10.95 -12.58 -2.76
C THR A 196 12.21 -12.63 -1.90
N PRO A 197 13.19 -11.71 -2.09
CA PRO A 197 14.39 -11.63 -1.26
C PRO A 197 14.05 -11.41 0.23
N ASP A 198 14.78 -12.08 1.11
CA ASP A 198 14.61 -11.97 2.57
C ASP A 198 15.78 -11.18 3.18
N ILE A 199 15.97 -9.96 2.69
CA ILE A 199 17.03 -9.07 3.16
C ILE A 199 16.36 -7.83 3.73
N SER A 200 16.56 -7.59 5.03
CA SER A 200 16.23 -6.31 5.66
C SER A 200 17.45 -5.40 5.60
N ALA A 201 17.28 -4.21 5.06
CA ALA A 201 18.30 -3.17 5.18
C ALA A 201 18.29 -2.62 6.62
N LYS A 202 19.44 -2.10 7.06
CA LYS A 202 19.48 -1.25 8.26
C LYS A 202 18.99 0.12 7.81
N GLY A 203 17.69 0.36 7.96
CA GLY A 203 17.07 1.65 7.62
C GLY A 203 17.38 2.73 8.66
N GLU A 204 17.25 3.97 8.28
CA GLU A 204 17.21 5.11 9.18
C GLU A 204 15.94 5.08 10.05
N LYS A 205 15.94 5.80 11.18
CA LYS A 205 14.78 5.84 12.08
C LYS A 205 13.54 6.37 11.36
N ILE A 206 12.44 5.64 11.47
CA ILE A 206 11.16 6.12 10.95
C ILE A 206 10.70 7.29 11.80
N ASP A 207 10.34 8.39 11.17
CA ASP A 207 9.62 9.47 11.81
C ASP A 207 8.15 9.05 12.05
N SER A 208 7.96 8.32 13.13
CA SER A 208 6.63 7.81 13.53
C SER A 208 5.65 8.94 13.85
N ILE A 209 6.14 10.09 14.31
CA ILE A 209 5.30 11.24 14.68
C ILE A 209 4.74 11.89 13.42
N GLY A 210 5.58 12.16 12.42
CA GLY A 210 5.12 12.75 11.17
C GLY A 210 4.17 11.87 10.39
N VAL A 211 4.43 10.58 10.34
CA VAL A 211 3.51 9.62 9.73
C VAL A 211 2.16 9.61 10.44
N LEU A 212 2.15 9.64 11.79
CA LEU A 212 0.92 9.69 12.57
C LEU A 212 0.15 11.00 12.34
N LEU A 213 0.85 12.14 12.35
CA LEU A 213 0.25 13.46 12.08
C LEU A 213 -0.37 13.50 10.68
N PHE A 214 0.35 13.00 9.67
CA PHE A 214 -0.18 12.92 8.31
C PHE A 214 -1.42 12.03 8.23
N ALA A 215 -1.39 10.85 8.86
CA ALA A 215 -2.51 9.92 8.86
C ALA A 215 -3.75 10.53 9.51
N VAL A 216 -3.58 11.19 10.67
CA VAL A 216 -4.68 11.86 11.39
C VAL A 216 -5.22 13.04 10.58
N PHE A 217 -4.36 13.84 9.97
CA PHE A 217 -4.77 14.98 9.14
C PHE A 217 -5.58 14.51 7.91
N ALA A 218 -5.10 13.49 7.18
CA ALA A 218 -5.81 12.93 6.04
C ALA A 218 -7.16 12.33 6.45
N ALA A 219 -7.22 11.64 7.61
CA ALA A 219 -8.46 11.10 8.15
C ALA A 219 -9.46 12.20 8.51
N LEU A 220 -9.02 13.28 9.16
CA LEU A 220 -9.88 14.40 9.53
C LEU A 220 -10.48 15.11 8.31
N ILE A 221 -9.67 15.37 7.28
CA ILE A 221 -10.16 15.96 6.03
C ILE A 221 -11.25 15.09 5.42
N ALA A 222 -11.02 13.80 5.31
CA ALA A 222 -11.97 12.92 4.65
C ALA A 222 -13.25 12.70 5.47
N ILE A 223 -13.16 12.63 6.80
CA ILE A 223 -14.32 12.59 7.68
C ILE A 223 -15.12 13.91 7.60
N TYR A 224 -14.44 15.06 7.46
CA TYR A 224 -15.08 16.34 7.24
C TYR A 224 -15.97 16.35 5.99
N PHE A 225 -15.51 15.83 4.87
CA PHE A 225 -16.33 15.74 3.65
C PHE A 225 -17.51 14.76 3.78
N SER A 226 -17.41 13.78 4.67
CA SER A 226 -18.50 12.82 4.93
C SER A 226 -19.52 13.34 5.97
N PHE A 227 -19.06 14.10 6.95
CA PHE A 227 -19.88 14.64 8.04
C PHE A 227 -19.47 16.11 8.31
N PRO A 228 -19.93 17.06 7.47
CA PRO A 228 -19.56 18.47 7.65
C PRO A 228 -20.10 19.02 8.97
N GLY A 229 -19.20 19.53 9.79
CA GLY A 229 -19.52 20.17 11.07
C GLY A 229 -18.43 21.17 11.48
N VAL A 230 -18.82 22.21 12.22
CA VAL A 230 -17.89 23.27 12.65
C VAL A 230 -16.70 22.70 13.44
N GLY A 231 -16.93 21.72 14.29
CA GLY A 231 -15.88 21.06 15.06
C GLY A 231 -14.85 20.35 14.18
N MET A 232 -15.27 19.76 13.07
CA MET A 232 -14.38 19.09 12.13
C MET A 232 -13.53 20.08 11.33
N ILE A 233 -14.07 21.26 11.00
CA ILE A 233 -13.30 22.35 10.37
C ILE A 233 -12.19 22.79 11.30
N ILE A 234 -12.51 23.06 12.57
CA ILE A 234 -11.54 23.51 13.58
C ILE A 234 -10.46 22.44 13.77
N ALA A 235 -10.84 21.18 13.92
CA ALA A 235 -9.89 20.06 14.04
C ALA A 235 -8.96 19.96 12.83
N SER A 236 -9.49 20.05 11.61
CA SER A 236 -8.69 19.99 10.38
C SER A 236 -7.70 21.15 10.28
N ILE A 237 -8.12 22.36 10.65
CA ILE A 237 -7.23 23.54 10.67
C ILE A 237 -6.12 23.37 11.73
N VAL A 238 -6.46 22.94 12.94
CA VAL A 238 -5.47 22.72 14.01
C VAL A 238 -4.44 21.68 13.58
N PHE A 239 -4.87 20.56 13.01
CA PHE A 239 -3.93 19.53 12.54
C PHE A 239 -3.10 19.99 11.32
N ALA A 240 -3.67 20.81 10.41
CA ALA A 240 -2.92 21.41 9.31
C ALA A 240 -1.81 22.32 9.84
N VAL A 241 -2.12 23.17 10.84
CA VAL A 241 -1.12 24.04 11.47
C VAL A 241 -0.04 23.22 12.17
N LEU A 242 -0.41 22.21 12.94
CA LEU A 242 0.56 21.32 13.60
C LEU A 242 1.47 20.61 12.59
N PHE A 243 0.92 20.15 11.48
CA PHE A 243 1.68 19.52 10.41
C PHE A 243 2.67 20.49 9.75
N VAL A 244 2.22 21.72 9.46
CA VAL A 244 3.09 22.75 8.88
C VAL A 244 4.19 23.18 9.85
N LEU A 245 3.90 23.30 11.14
CA LEU A 245 4.91 23.65 12.16
C LEU A 245 5.93 22.52 12.37
N TRP A 246 5.54 21.28 12.13
CA TRP A 246 6.43 20.13 12.26
C TRP A 246 7.40 19.96 11.06
N ILE A 247 7.03 20.40 9.85
CA ILE A 247 7.89 20.32 8.66
C ILE A 247 9.28 20.98 8.85
N PRO A 248 9.42 22.21 9.45
CA PRO A 248 10.72 22.84 9.65
C PRO A 248 11.67 22.05 10.56
N ASP A 249 11.15 21.37 11.58
CA ASP A 249 11.99 20.57 12.49
C ASP A 249 12.62 19.39 11.76
N VAL A 250 11.85 18.73 10.88
CA VAL A 250 12.37 17.66 10.00
C VAL A 250 13.37 18.18 8.98
N TYR A 251 13.11 19.36 8.41
CA TYR A 251 14.01 19.96 7.42
C TYR A 251 15.35 20.36 8.04
N LEU A 252 15.36 20.83 9.27
CA LEU A 252 16.57 21.17 10.02
C LEU A 252 17.36 19.91 10.42
N GLU A 253 16.68 18.82 10.78
CA GLU A 253 17.32 17.54 11.13
C GLU A 253 17.94 16.86 9.90
N VAL A 254 17.34 16.99 8.72
CA VAL A 254 17.87 16.47 7.44
C VAL A 254 19.03 17.32 6.92
N GLN A 255 19.06 18.64 7.15
CA GLN A 255 20.16 19.53 6.74
C GLN A 255 21.39 19.48 7.65
N HIS A 256 21.27 18.93 8.86
CA HIS A 256 22.41 18.70 9.76
C HIS A 256 22.68 17.21 9.97
N PRO A 257 23.07 16.43 8.94
CA PRO A 257 23.75 15.17 9.19
C PRO A 257 25.04 15.53 9.92
N CYS A 258 25.27 14.89 11.04
CA CYS A 258 26.39 15.10 11.95
C CYS A 258 27.75 15.10 11.21
N TRP A 259 28.18 16.24 10.70
CA TRP A 259 29.54 16.45 10.13
C TRP A 259 30.61 16.64 11.22
N SER A 260 30.24 16.51 12.50
CA SER A 260 31.17 16.73 13.61
C SER A 260 31.90 15.46 14.11
N CYS A 261 31.79 14.32 13.44
CA CYS A 261 32.46 13.09 13.88
C CYS A 261 33.72 12.72 13.09
N ASN A 262 34.42 13.67 12.43
CA ASN A 262 35.75 13.31 11.91
C ASN A 262 36.70 14.51 11.80
N SER A 263 37.04 15.10 12.94
CA SER A 263 38.23 15.94 13.06
C SER A 263 38.91 15.70 14.42
N ASN A 264 39.41 14.48 14.67
CA ASN A 264 40.47 14.19 15.60
C ASN A 264 40.92 12.73 15.44
N SER A 265 41.86 12.52 14.56
CA SER A 265 43.02 11.59 14.70
C SER A 265 43.81 11.56 13.41
#